data_1cd446ee6435302032ef2f3113cb7712
#
_entry.id   1cd446ee6435302032ef2f3113cb7712
#
_cell.length_a   1.000
_cell.length_b   1.000
_cell.length_c   1.000
_cell.angle_alpha   90.00
_cell.angle_beta   90.00
_cell.angle_gamma   90.00
#
_symmetry.space_group_name_H-M   'P 1'
#
loop_
_entity.id
_entity.type
_entity.pdbx_description
1 polymer ?
#
loop_
_entity_poly.entity_id
_entity_poly.type
_entity_poly.pdbx_seq_one_letter_code
_entity_poly.pdbx_strand_id
1 'polypeptide(L)'
;MKETAPLTMKDIAREFGISVATVSRALKDSPRISAERRAAIQQYAREHNFTPNVIAESLRHSKVKPQKIIGVIIPEFTHFFFSSVLAGIEEEASAHGYRIMVAQSNEQYEREVRICQSFYENKVCGIIVSQAKDTHQYDHFQRLMDAGLPLVFYDRICTGVNASRVVVDDYMGAYNAVTYLIETGCRHIAFYGSAMNLEISKNRF
;
A
#
# COMPACT_ATOMS: atom_id res chain seq x y z
N MET A 1 -37.76 -9.17 4.19
CA MET A 1 -37.31 -7.96 3.47
C MET A 1 -36.55 -8.43 2.23
N LYS A 2 -37.02 -8.10 1.01
CA LYS A 2 -36.28 -8.44 -0.22
C LYS A 2 -35.05 -7.52 -0.28
N GLU A 3 -33.85 -8.08 -0.24
CA GLU A 3 -32.63 -7.35 -0.58
C GLU A 3 -32.77 -6.87 -2.03
N THR A 4 -32.96 -5.58 -2.21
CA THR A 4 -32.89 -4.97 -3.55
C THR A 4 -31.44 -4.96 -3.98
N ALA A 5 -31.12 -5.65 -5.07
CA ALA A 5 -29.79 -5.65 -5.65
C ALA A 5 -29.29 -4.19 -5.87
N PRO A 6 -28.02 -3.90 -5.62
CA PRO A 6 -27.49 -2.53 -5.76
C PRO A 6 -27.65 -2.05 -7.20
N LEU A 7 -28.06 -0.78 -7.35
CA LEU A 7 -28.26 -0.11 -8.64
C LEU A 7 -26.99 -0.20 -9.50
N THR A 8 -27.15 -0.51 -10.78
CA THR A 8 -26.02 -0.60 -11.72
C THR A 8 -26.08 0.49 -12.80
N MET A 9 -24.94 0.78 -13.47
CA MET A 9 -24.95 1.70 -14.63
C MET A 9 -25.88 1.24 -15.74
N LYS A 10 -26.17 -0.06 -15.86
CA LYS A 10 -27.13 -0.60 -16.83
C LYS A 10 -28.56 -0.23 -16.47
N ASP A 11 -28.90 -0.18 -15.21
CA ASP A 11 -30.23 0.18 -14.74
C ASP A 11 -30.48 1.68 -14.95
N ILE A 12 -29.46 2.54 -14.63
CA ILE A 12 -29.51 3.97 -14.95
C ILE A 12 -29.68 4.19 -16.48
N ALA A 13 -28.92 3.43 -17.29
CA ALA A 13 -29.02 3.52 -18.74
C ALA A 13 -30.40 3.16 -19.25
N ARG A 14 -31.04 2.15 -18.65
CA ARG A 14 -32.40 1.72 -18.97
C ARG A 14 -33.43 2.79 -18.58
N GLU A 15 -33.30 3.37 -17.39
CA GLU A 15 -34.21 4.41 -16.89
C GLU A 15 -34.20 5.64 -17.79
N PHE A 16 -33.05 6.09 -18.23
CA PHE A 16 -32.91 7.28 -19.09
C PHE A 16 -32.97 6.98 -20.59
N GLY A 17 -33.17 5.73 -21.00
CA GLY A 17 -33.21 5.35 -22.43
C GLY A 17 -31.91 5.66 -23.20
N ILE A 18 -30.76 5.53 -22.54
CA ILE A 18 -29.43 5.90 -23.09
C ILE A 18 -28.44 4.75 -22.97
N SER A 19 -27.28 4.89 -23.62
CA SER A 19 -26.23 3.90 -23.50
C SER A 19 -25.48 4.01 -22.16
N VAL A 20 -24.95 2.89 -21.67
CA VAL A 20 -24.06 2.84 -20.46
C VAL A 20 -22.86 3.79 -20.62
N ALA A 21 -22.33 3.95 -21.83
CA ALA A 21 -21.27 4.89 -22.12
C ALA A 21 -21.69 6.35 -21.92
N THR A 22 -22.95 6.68 -22.21
CA THR A 22 -23.54 8.01 -21.96
C THR A 22 -23.69 8.27 -20.46
N VAL A 23 -24.18 7.29 -19.70
CA VAL A 23 -24.24 7.37 -18.22
C VAL A 23 -22.85 7.61 -17.63
N SER A 24 -21.85 6.81 -18.03
CA SER A 24 -20.48 6.96 -17.55
C SER A 24 -19.90 8.36 -17.84
N ARG A 25 -20.16 8.92 -19.02
CA ARG A 25 -19.73 10.27 -19.38
C ARG A 25 -20.43 11.34 -18.55
N ALA A 26 -21.73 11.19 -18.30
CA ALA A 26 -22.52 12.11 -17.49
C ALA A 26 -22.03 12.14 -16.03
N LEU A 27 -21.73 10.98 -15.45
CA LEU A 27 -21.21 10.85 -14.09
C LEU A 27 -19.79 11.43 -13.93
N LYS A 28 -19.03 11.54 -15.03
CA LYS A 28 -17.68 12.13 -15.10
C LYS A 28 -17.65 13.59 -15.57
N ASP A 29 -18.73 14.29 -15.50
CA ASP A 29 -18.86 15.69 -15.92
C ASP A 29 -18.41 15.99 -17.35
N SER A 30 -18.51 15.03 -18.27
CA SER A 30 -18.06 15.21 -19.64
C SER A 30 -18.87 16.30 -20.36
N PRO A 31 -18.20 17.30 -20.99
CA PRO A 31 -18.84 18.38 -21.73
C PRO A 31 -19.60 17.88 -23.00
N ARG A 32 -19.41 16.61 -23.37
CA ARG A 32 -20.11 15.98 -24.50
C ARG A 32 -21.57 15.63 -24.19
N ILE A 33 -22.01 15.80 -22.94
CA ILE A 33 -23.38 15.59 -22.47
C ILE A 33 -23.93 16.95 -22.08
N SER A 34 -25.18 17.26 -22.51
CA SER A 34 -25.80 18.54 -22.14
C SER A 34 -25.88 18.72 -20.63
N ALA A 35 -25.75 19.95 -20.15
CA ALA A 35 -25.74 20.27 -18.73
C ALA A 35 -26.98 19.74 -18.00
N GLU A 36 -28.17 19.92 -18.62
CA GLU A 36 -29.45 19.46 -18.10
C GLU A 36 -29.49 17.93 -17.94
N ARG A 37 -29.12 17.19 -18.99
CA ARG A 37 -29.12 15.71 -18.98
C ARG A 37 -28.08 15.17 -17.99
N ARG A 38 -26.93 15.81 -17.88
CA ARG A 38 -25.88 15.46 -16.92
C ARG A 38 -26.36 15.62 -15.49
N ALA A 39 -26.97 16.78 -15.18
CA ALA A 39 -27.53 17.05 -13.86
C ALA A 39 -28.59 16.03 -13.45
N ALA A 40 -29.53 15.70 -14.36
CA ALA A 40 -30.58 14.72 -14.11
C ALA A 40 -30.02 13.32 -13.79
N ILE A 41 -29.03 12.85 -14.56
CA ILE A 41 -28.36 11.53 -14.31
C ILE A 41 -27.62 11.53 -13.00
N GLN A 42 -26.90 12.59 -12.67
CA GLN A 42 -26.15 12.70 -11.41
C GLN A 42 -27.08 12.80 -10.20
N GLN A 43 -28.20 13.50 -10.34
CA GLN A 43 -29.20 13.58 -9.29
C GLN A 43 -29.82 12.21 -9.01
N TYR A 44 -30.26 11.50 -10.05
CA TYR A 44 -30.78 10.14 -9.93
C TYR A 44 -29.79 9.18 -9.26
N ALA A 45 -28.52 9.25 -9.66
CA ALA A 45 -27.46 8.44 -9.05
C ALA A 45 -27.29 8.74 -7.53
N ARG A 46 -27.33 10.00 -7.13
CA ARG A 46 -27.26 10.41 -5.70
C ARG A 46 -28.47 9.93 -4.91
N GLU A 47 -29.68 10.10 -5.43
CA GLU A 47 -30.94 9.70 -4.77
C GLU A 47 -31.02 8.20 -4.52
N HIS A 48 -30.38 7.40 -5.39
CA HIS A 48 -30.35 5.94 -5.27
C HIS A 48 -29.03 5.41 -4.68
N ASN A 49 -28.21 6.27 -4.05
CA ASN A 49 -26.92 5.90 -3.46
C ASN A 49 -26.00 5.11 -4.41
N PHE A 50 -26.07 5.43 -5.71
CA PHE A 50 -25.26 4.76 -6.70
C PHE A 50 -23.79 5.18 -6.59
N THR A 51 -22.92 4.22 -6.32
CA THR A 51 -21.47 4.41 -6.34
C THR A 51 -20.89 3.66 -7.54
N PRO A 52 -20.21 4.36 -8.48
CA PRO A 52 -19.55 3.67 -9.60
C PRO A 52 -18.59 2.60 -9.10
N ASN A 53 -18.77 1.36 -9.56
CA ASN A 53 -17.83 0.28 -9.21
C ASN A 53 -16.53 0.48 -9.99
N VAL A 54 -15.52 1.06 -9.32
CA VAL A 54 -14.20 1.36 -9.88
C VAL A 54 -13.51 0.08 -10.38
N ILE A 55 -13.76 -1.05 -9.74
CA ILE A 55 -13.19 -2.36 -10.12
C ILE A 55 -13.77 -2.83 -11.45
N ALA A 56 -15.12 -2.72 -11.64
CA ALA A 56 -15.77 -3.11 -12.89
C ALA A 56 -15.39 -2.16 -14.05
N GLU A 57 -15.06 -0.92 -13.77
CA GLU A 57 -14.59 0.05 -14.77
C GLU A 57 -13.13 -0.25 -15.20
N SER A 58 -12.28 -0.67 -14.29
CA SER A 58 -10.90 -1.05 -14.57
C SER A 58 -10.79 -2.28 -15.47
N LEU A 59 -11.75 -3.21 -15.37
CA LEU A 59 -11.80 -4.41 -16.20
C LEU A 59 -12.21 -4.14 -17.67
N ARG A 60 -12.83 -2.99 -17.95
CA ARG A 60 -13.33 -2.65 -19.32
C ARG A 60 -12.34 -1.87 -20.16
N HIS A 61 -11.36 -1.24 -19.57
CA HIS A 61 -10.36 -0.45 -20.28
C HIS A 61 -8.98 -1.06 -20.06
N SER A 62 -8.42 -1.69 -21.08
CA SER A 62 -7.03 -2.20 -21.11
C SER A 62 -5.95 -1.10 -21.04
N LYS A 63 -6.34 0.15 -20.76
CA LYS A 63 -5.49 1.27 -20.31
C LYS A 63 -5.93 1.70 -18.91
N VAL A 64 -5.79 0.80 -17.96
CA VAL A 64 -6.03 1.11 -16.54
C VAL A 64 -4.96 2.11 -16.11
N LYS A 65 -5.38 3.33 -15.77
CA LYS A 65 -4.52 4.18 -14.92
C LYS A 65 -4.24 3.38 -13.65
N PRO A 66 -2.97 3.24 -13.24
CA PRO A 66 -2.67 2.53 -12.00
C PRO A 66 -3.55 3.09 -10.88
N GLN A 67 -4.14 2.20 -10.11
CA GLN A 67 -4.90 2.65 -8.95
C GLN A 67 -3.92 3.39 -8.05
N LYS A 68 -4.29 4.57 -7.56
CA LYS A 68 -3.49 5.33 -6.61
C LYS A 68 -3.59 4.66 -5.21
N ILE A 69 -3.18 3.41 -5.12
CA ILE A 69 -3.16 2.62 -3.88
C ILE A 69 -1.74 2.12 -3.69
N ILE A 70 -1.13 2.44 -2.56
CA ILE A 70 0.18 1.94 -2.14
C ILE A 70 -0.06 0.78 -1.18
N GLY A 71 0.57 -0.37 -1.42
CA GLY A 71 0.62 -1.48 -0.47
C GLY A 71 1.62 -1.18 0.64
N VAL A 72 1.26 -1.40 1.90
CA VAL A 72 2.17 -1.26 3.03
C VAL A 72 2.21 -2.58 3.80
N ILE A 73 3.39 -3.19 3.87
CA ILE A 73 3.60 -4.43 4.63
C ILE A 73 4.38 -4.08 5.89
N ILE A 74 3.79 -4.40 7.04
CA ILE A 74 4.41 -4.23 8.36
C ILE A 74 4.55 -5.58 9.06
N PRO A 75 5.55 -5.76 9.93
CA PRO A 75 5.65 -6.98 10.73
C PRO A 75 4.49 -7.18 11.68
N GLU A 76 4.16 -6.16 12.49
CA GLU A 76 3.12 -6.22 13.52
C GLU A 76 2.45 -4.87 13.74
N PHE A 77 1.11 -4.86 13.90
CA PHE A 77 0.34 -3.65 14.22
C PHE A 77 0.54 -3.17 15.65
N THR A 78 0.80 -4.08 16.57
CA THR A 78 0.89 -3.78 18.01
C THR A 78 2.18 -3.08 18.41
N HIS A 79 3.20 -3.11 17.55
CA HIS A 79 4.47 -2.47 17.83
C HIS A 79 4.40 -0.97 17.51
N PHE A 80 4.63 -0.13 18.51
CA PHE A 80 4.53 1.33 18.43
C PHE A 80 5.33 1.94 17.26
N PHE A 81 6.53 1.46 17.00
CA PHE A 81 7.35 1.94 15.89
C PHE A 81 6.65 1.79 14.53
N PHE A 82 6.13 0.59 14.23
CA PHE A 82 5.48 0.35 12.94
C PHE A 82 4.17 1.13 12.78
N SER A 83 3.40 1.29 13.86
CA SER A 83 2.19 2.11 13.83
C SER A 83 2.49 3.60 13.63
N SER A 84 3.59 4.11 14.20
CA SER A 84 4.02 5.49 14.00
C SER A 84 4.51 5.75 12.57
N VAL A 85 5.30 4.82 12.00
CA VAL A 85 5.72 4.90 10.59
C VAL A 85 4.52 4.82 9.66
N LEU A 86 3.56 3.93 9.95
CA LEU A 86 2.34 3.80 9.17
C LEU A 86 1.52 5.09 9.14
N ALA A 87 1.41 5.79 10.27
CA ALA A 87 0.72 7.07 10.35
C ALA A 87 1.38 8.11 9.43
N GLY A 88 2.72 8.21 9.43
CA GLY A 88 3.44 9.12 8.52
C GLY A 88 3.28 8.74 7.03
N ILE A 89 3.29 7.44 6.71
CA ILE A 89 3.04 6.95 5.34
C ILE A 89 1.62 7.33 4.89
N GLU A 90 0.62 7.17 5.76
CA GLU A 90 -0.78 7.48 5.44
C GLU A 90 -0.97 8.97 5.19
N GLU A 91 -0.44 9.83 6.08
CA GLU A 91 -0.51 11.29 5.97
C GLU A 91 0.06 11.76 4.63
N GLU A 92 1.28 11.33 4.29
CA GLU A 92 1.97 11.74 3.07
C GLU A 92 1.28 11.17 1.82
N ALA A 93 0.85 9.91 1.84
CA ALA A 93 0.10 9.30 0.75
C ALA A 93 -1.21 10.03 0.48
N SER A 94 -1.96 10.36 1.54
CA SER A 94 -3.23 11.07 1.48
C SER A 94 -3.06 12.48 0.90
N ALA A 95 -2.03 13.23 1.33
CA ALA A 95 -1.69 14.56 0.81
C ALA A 95 -1.45 14.56 -0.71
N HIS A 96 -0.92 13.46 -1.26
CA HIS A 96 -0.68 13.27 -2.69
C HIS A 96 -1.81 12.55 -3.44
N GLY A 97 -2.96 12.33 -2.78
CA GLY A 97 -4.14 11.69 -3.35
C GLY A 97 -3.97 10.19 -3.59
N TYR A 98 -3.09 9.53 -2.84
CA TYR A 98 -2.97 8.08 -2.75
C TYR A 98 -3.75 7.57 -1.55
N ARG A 99 -4.17 6.31 -1.61
CA ARG A 99 -4.68 5.53 -0.49
C ARG A 99 -3.67 4.47 -0.13
N ILE A 100 -3.69 3.98 1.10
CA ILE A 100 -2.87 2.85 1.49
C ILE A 100 -3.72 1.59 1.67
N MET A 101 -3.12 0.44 1.35
CA MET A 101 -3.63 -0.88 1.67
C MET A 101 -2.62 -1.54 2.59
N VAL A 102 -3.00 -1.78 3.84
CA VAL A 102 -2.07 -2.25 4.88
C VAL A 102 -2.28 -3.73 5.16
N ALA A 103 -1.19 -4.47 5.27
CA ALA A 103 -1.21 -5.85 5.73
C ALA A 103 -0.03 -6.12 6.67
N GLN A 104 -0.23 -7.04 7.63
CA GLN A 104 0.84 -7.44 8.54
C GLN A 104 1.30 -8.87 8.23
N SER A 105 2.63 -9.07 8.22
CA SER A 105 3.23 -10.38 7.98
C SER A 105 3.21 -11.29 9.20
N ASN A 106 3.01 -10.76 10.41
CA ASN A 106 3.18 -11.49 11.68
C ASN A 106 4.55 -12.16 11.77
N GLU A 107 5.58 -11.51 11.27
CA GLU A 107 6.96 -12.02 11.24
C GLU A 107 7.14 -13.34 10.47
N GLN A 108 6.19 -13.72 9.61
CA GLN A 108 6.16 -15.00 8.89
C GLN A 108 6.43 -14.80 7.40
N TYR A 109 7.44 -15.52 6.88
CA TYR A 109 7.82 -15.50 5.47
C TYR A 109 6.65 -15.87 4.52
N GLU A 110 5.96 -16.98 4.77
CA GLU A 110 4.88 -17.43 3.87
C GLU A 110 3.70 -16.46 3.85
N ARG A 111 3.48 -15.75 4.96
CA ARG A 111 2.45 -14.72 5.02
C ARG A 111 2.86 -13.48 4.23
N GLU A 112 4.12 -13.07 4.33
CA GLU A 112 4.67 -11.97 3.52
C GLU A 112 4.56 -12.28 2.02
N VAL A 113 4.91 -13.49 1.60
CA VAL A 113 4.75 -13.96 0.20
C VAL A 113 3.30 -13.84 -0.27
N ARG A 114 2.33 -14.33 0.53
CA ARG A 114 0.90 -14.23 0.18
C ARG A 114 0.40 -12.79 0.11
N ILE A 115 0.88 -11.92 0.99
CA ILE A 115 0.54 -10.48 0.98
C ILE A 115 1.08 -9.83 -0.30
N CYS A 116 2.33 -10.09 -0.66
CA CYS A 116 2.93 -9.60 -1.90
C CYS A 116 2.12 -10.01 -3.13
N GLN A 117 1.72 -11.28 -3.21
CA GLN A 117 0.87 -11.79 -4.27
C GLN A 117 -0.50 -11.08 -4.30
N SER A 118 -1.15 -10.94 -3.13
CA SER A 118 -2.43 -10.25 -3.01
C SER A 118 -2.34 -8.79 -3.46
N PHE A 119 -1.29 -8.06 -3.08
CA PHE A 119 -1.09 -6.68 -3.50
C PHE A 119 -0.88 -6.55 -5.01
N TYR A 120 -0.12 -7.47 -5.61
CA TYR A 120 0.04 -7.54 -7.05
C TYR A 120 -1.30 -7.77 -7.78
N GLU A 121 -2.10 -8.71 -7.31
CA GLU A 121 -3.43 -9.02 -7.86
C GLU A 121 -4.41 -7.84 -7.71
N ASN A 122 -4.35 -7.12 -6.58
CA ASN A 122 -5.13 -5.92 -6.33
C ASN A 122 -4.58 -4.67 -7.05
N LYS A 123 -3.51 -4.82 -7.86
CA LYS A 123 -2.92 -3.77 -8.70
C LYS A 123 -2.55 -2.51 -7.93
N VAL A 124 -1.94 -2.66 -6.76
CA VAL A 124 -1.33 -1.52 -6.08
C VAL A 124 -0.27 -0.88 -6.98
N CYS A 125 -0.04 0.41 -6.85
CA CYS A 125 0.93 1.13 -7.71
C CYS A 125 2.38 1.03 -7.21
N GLY A 126 2.61 0.50 -6.02
CA GLY A 126 3.90 0.28 -5.39
C GLY A 126 3.73 -0.33 -4.02
N ILE A 127 4.80 -0.86 -3.44
CA ILE A 127 4.79 -1.47 -2.11
C ILE A 127 5.88 -0.83 -1.24
N ILE A 128 5.52 -0.47 -0.01
CA ILE A 128 6.43 -0.10 1.07
C ILE A 128 6.45 -1.26 2.06
N VAL A 129 7.63 -1.79 2.39
CA VAL A 129 7.74 -3.00 3.19
C VAL A 129 8.86 -2.93 4.23
N SER A 130 8.53 -3.33 5.47
CA SER A 130 9.51 -3.78 6.45
C SER A 130 9.47 -5.29 6.48
N GLN A 131 10.57 -5.94 6.11
CA GLN A 131 10.60 -7.39 5.90
C GLN A 131 10.31 -8.14 7.21
N ALA A 132 9.67 -9.30 7.08
CA ALA A 132 9.43 -10.20 8.20
C ALA A 132 10.76 -10.75 8.73
N LYS A 133 10.84 -10.97 10.05
CA LYS A 133 12.05 -11.51 10.70
C LYS A 133 12.43 -12.90 10.18
N ASP A 134 11.43 -13.68 9.77
CA ASP A 134 11.59 -15.04 9.27
C ASP A 134 11.91 -15.09 7.76
N THR A 135 11.99 -13.94 7.10
CA THR A 135 12.27 -13.87 5.66
C THR A 135 13.71 -14.27 5.38
N HIS A 136 13.88 -15.35 4.64
CA HIS A 136 15.16 -15.97 4.28
C HIS A 136 15.34 -16.15 2.77
N GLN A 137 14.30 -15.93 1.96
CA GLN A 137 14.30 -15.93 0.50
C GLN A 137 13.62 -14.66 0.00
N TYR A 138 14.04 -14.17 -1.17
CA TYR A 138 13.64 -12.86 -1.66
C TYR A 138 12.95 -12.90 -3.04
N ASP A 139 12.69 -14.10 -3.56
CA ASP A 139 12.12 -14.31 -4.89
C ASP A 139 10.78 -13.61 -5.08
N HIS A 140 9.97 -13.54 -4.02
CA HIS A 140 8.67 -12.88 -4.06
C HIS A 140 8.81 -11.36 -4.28
N PHE A 141 9.82 -10.72 -3.71
CA PHE A 141 10.12 -9.31 -3.96
C PHE A 141 10.70 -9.10 -5.36
N GLN A 142 11.64 -9.96 -5.78
CA GLN A 142 12.23 -9.88 -7.11
C GLN A 142 11.18 -10.00 -8.20
N ARG A 143 10.25 -10.96 -8.09
CA ARG A 143 9.14 -11.13 -9.05
C ARG A 143 8.25 -9.90 -9.18
N LEU A 144 8.00 -9.19 -8.09
CA LEU A 144 7.22 -7.94 -8.13
C LEU A 144 7.96 -6.86 -8.91
N MET A 145 9.26 -6.71 -8.69
CA MET A 145 10.09 -5.74 -9.41
C MET A 145 10.23 -6.10 -10.90
N ASP A 146 10.41 -7.36 -11.22
CA ASP A 146 10.46 -7.85 -12.60
C ASP A 146 9.13 -7.61 -13.33
N ALA A 147 8.02 -7.63 -12.59
CA ALA A 147 6.70 -7.26 -13.10
C ALA A 147 6.48 -5.73 -13.19
N GLY A 148 7.49 -4.92 -12.87
CA GLY A 148 7.44 -3.46 -12.94
C GLY A 148 6.76 -2.77 -11.76
N LEU A 149 6.54 -3.46 -10.63
CA LEU A 149 5.96 -2.88 -9.44
C LEU A 149 7.07 -2.27 -8.55
N PRO A 150 7.06 -0.94 -8.30
CA PRO A 150 8.04 -0.29 -7.43
C PRO A 150 8.01 -0.83 -6.01
N LEU A 151 9.19 -1.04 -5.42
CA LEU A 151 9.36 -1.54 -4.07
C LEU A 151 10.27 -0.60 -3.27
N VAL A 152 9.87 -0.29 -2.04
CA VAL A 152 10.66 0.49 -1.08
C VAL A 152 10.73 -0.27 0.24
N PHE A 153 11.93 -0.60 0.67
CA PHE A 153 12.15 -1.13 2.02
C PHE A 153 12.30 -0.02 3.05
N TYR A 154 11.83 -0.25 4.25
CA TYR A 154 12.14 0.63 5.39
C TYR A 154 12.48 -0.20 6.62
N ASP A 155 13.31 0.37 7.52
CA ASP A 155 13.77 -0.28 8.75
C ASP A 155 14.46 -1.62 8.47
N ARG A 156 13.70 -2.69 8.27
CA ARG A 156 14.24 -4.01 7.94
C ARG A 156 14.29 -4.18 6.42
N ILE A 157 15.51 -4.27 5.92
CA ILE A 157 15.79 -4.27 4.50
C ILE A 157 16.22 -5.64 4.00
N CYS A 158 15.91 -5.90 2.74
CA CYS A 158 16.46 -7.00 1.97
C CYS A 158 17.68 -6.52 1.17
N THR A 159 18.83 -7.13 1.38
CA THR A 159 20.05 -6.83 0.60
C THR A 159 20.13 -7.61 -0.72
N GLY A 160 19.35 -8.68 -0.85
CA GLY A 160 19.31 -9.51 -2.05
C GLY A 160 18.49 -8.95 -3.22
N VAL A 161 17.79 -7.80 -3.02
CA VAL A 161 16.97 -7.16 -4.04
C VAL A 161 17.40 -5.71 -4.22
N ASN A 162 17.54 -5.27 -5.46
CA ASN A 162 17.95 -3.89 -5.78
C ASN A 162 16.74 -2.93 -5.76
N ALA A 163 16.23 -2.65 -4.57
CA ALA A 163 15.12 -1.74 -4.34
C ALA A 163 15.55 -0.50 -3.54
N SER A 164 14.74 0.56 -3.58
CA SER A 164 14.92 1.75 -2.76
C SER A 164 14.80 1.41 -1.26
N ARG A 165 15.53 2.14 -0.41
CA ARG A 165 15.59 1.87 1.03
C ARG A 165 15.50 3.16 1.82
N VAL A 166 14.75 3.12 2.92
CA VAL A 166 14.68 4.19 3.92
C VAL A 166 15.13 3.60 5.25
N VAL A 167 16.32 3.94 5.68
CA VAL A 167 16.98 3.39 6.87
C VAL A 167 17.58 4.50 7.71
N VAL A 168 17.81 4.23 8.99
CA VAL A 168 18.66 5.02 9.87
C VAL A 168 20.08 4.46 9.87
N ASP A 169 21.06 5.25 10.30
CA ASP A 169 22.44 4.77 10.47
C ASP A 169 22.58 4.03 11.80
N ASP A 170 22.20 2.75 11.79
CA ASP A 170 22.23 1.87 12.96
C ASP A 170 23.64 1.66 13.49
N TYR A 171 24.64 1.59 12.60
CA TYR A 171 26.05 1.44 12.99
C TYR A 171 26.53 2.66 13.77
N MET A 172 26.37 3.86 13.20
CA MET A 172 26.80 5.08 13.89
C MET A 172 26.01 5.34 15.17
N GLY A 173 24.72 4.99 15.19
CA GLY A 173 23.90 5.05 16.42
C GLY A 173 24.46 4.18 17.52
N ALA A 174 24.78 2.93 17.23
CA ALA A 174 25.38 2.00 18.19
C ALA A 174 26.81 2.42 18.59
N TYR A 175 27.64 2.80 17.61
CA TYR A 175 28.98 3.29 17.84
C TYR A 175 29.01 4.49 18.82
N ASN A 176 28.19 5.48 18.58
CA ASN A 176 28.10 6.68 19.42
C ASN A 176 27.64 6.33 20.85
N ALA A 177 26.66 5.42 20.98
CA ALA A 177 26.17 4.98 22.28
C ALA A 177 27.30 4.28 23.11
N VAL A 178 28.06 3.38 22.47
CA VAL A 178 29.17 2.69 23.13
C VAL A 178 30.29 3.67 23.45
N THR A 179 30.65 4.56 22.55
CA THR A 179 31.66 5.60 22.77
C THR A 179 31.28 6.47 23.97
N TYR A 180 30.04 6.92 24.06
CA TYR A 180 29.55 7.69 25.19
C TYR A 180 29.71 6.93 26.53
N LEU A 181 29.36 5.63 26.56
CA LEU A 181 29.52 4.81 27.75
C LEU A 181 31.00 4.70 28.17
N ILE A 182 31.93 4.55 27.22
CA ILE A 182 33.37 4.50 27.50
C ILE A 182 33.86 5.84 28.06
N GLU A 183 33.49 6.95 27.44
CA GLU A 183 33.87 8.30 27.86
C GLU A 183 33.33 8.66 29.24
N THR A 184 32.18 8.15 29.63
CA THR A 184 31.59 8.32 30.96
C THR A 184 32.20 7.37 32.02
N GLY A 185 33.21 6.56 31.65
CA GLY A 185 33.97 5.73 32.54
C GLY A 185 33.49 4.28 32.68
N CYS A 186 32.53 3.84 31.89
CA CYS A 186 32.12 2.44 31.89
C CYS A 186 33.25 1.53 31.39
N ARG A 187 33.57 0.48 32.17
CA ARG A 187 34.63 -0.49 31.84
C ARG A 187 34.10 -1.85 31.42
N HIS A 188 32.86 -2.15 31.77
CA HIS A 188 32.17 -3.38 31.41
C HIS A 188 30.85 -3.03 30.76
N ILE A 189 30.76 -3.26 29.45
CA ILE A 189 29.59 -2.93 28.63
C ILE A 189 29.02 -4.23 28.11
N ALA A 190 27.74 -4.47 28.33
CA ALA A 190 27.03 -5.61 27.80
C ALA A 190 26.13 -5.17 26.64
N PHE A 191 26.15 -5.90 25.52
CA PHE A 191 25.25 -5.75 24.43
C PHE A 191 24.14 -6.80 24.52
N TYR A 192 22.88 -6.34 24.53
CA TYR A 192 21.72 -7.22 24.48
C TYR A 192 21.02 -7.03 23.13
N GLY A 193 21.15 -8.02 22.25
CA GLY A 193 20.63 -7.99 20.89
C GLY A 193 19.70 -9.15 20.57
N SER A 194 18.97 -9.04 19.48
CA SER A 194 18.18 -10.14 18.93
C SER A 194 19.02 -11.03 18.00
N ALA A 195 18.38 -12.06 17.39
CA ALA A 195 19.04 -12.92 16.41
C ALA A 195 19.62 -12.10 15.22
N MET A 196 20.83 -12.47 14.78
CA MET A 196 21.64 -11.75 13.77
C MET A 196 21.19 -12.02 12.32
N ASN A 197 19.94 -12.36 12.08
CA ASN A 197 19.43 -12.60 10.73
C ASN A 197 18.98 -11.31 10.01
N LEU A 198 18.75 -10.22 10.75
CA LEU A 198 18.39 -8.92 10.19
C LEU A 198 19.60 -8.00 10.04
N GLU A 199 19.69 -7.25 8.96
CA GLU A 199 20.77 -6.28 8.73
C GLU A 199 20.84 -5.23 9.85
N ILE A 200 19.70 -4.75 10.34
CA ILE A 200 19.64 -3.84 11.49
C ILE A 200 20.33 -4.41 12.73
N SER A 201 20.21 -5.71 13.00
CA SER A 201 20.86 -6.35 14.14
C SER A 201 22.36 -6.47 13.94
N LYS A 202 22.81 -6.78 12.72
CA LYS A 202 24.24 -6.86 12.34
C LYS A 202 24.92 -5.49 12.45
N ASN A 203 24.24 -4.45 11.97
CA ASN A 203 24.80 -3.10 11.97
C ASN A 203 24.94 -2.51 13.39
N ARG A 204 24.12 -2.93 14.35
CA ARG A 204 24.21 -2.49 15.75
C ARG A 204 25.23 -3.25 16.59
N PHE A 205 25.72 -4.39 16.10
CA PHE A 205 26.74 -5.20 16.77
C PHE A 205 28.16 -4.76 16.40
#